data_8a6c440133101be23ace835fce46c7e0
#
_entry.id   8a6c440133101be23ace835fce46c7e0
#
_cell.length_a   1.000
_cell.length_b   1.000
_cell.length_c   1.000
_cell.angle_alpha   90.00
_cell.angle_beta   90.00
_cell.angle_gamma   90.00
#
_symmetry.space_group_name_H-M   'P 1'
#
loop_
_entity.id
_entity.type
_entity.pdbx_description
1 polymer ?
#
loop_
_entity_poly.entity_id
_entity_poly.type
_entity_poly.pdbx_seq_one_letter_code
_entity_poly.pdbx_strand_id
1 'polypeptide(L)'
;MKICTDSLFSRVLASYRYNEIARVSEEKTPPIVFMHIPKTAGTSFNAYARQFFPAGKSITHIEEIPEGQTDFIRTHKYIAGHLPLGTLTLLCPPENCNYYTLLRDPVKHLHSHLNWVRAVGADPKSVFYKRHPPVIRELAIRLNRDLDRKAGNIKDTLYAFVQHLDGFERDFFDNIQTRYFLNYRPGMVTSEDVRAAKENSSVFNRIGTTELYREFTRNFCSENGLNYVEQAKPLNRSKRKKLYRPDSSDIKEILFPLVKYDMELYEHIRSSP
;
A
#
# COMPACT_ATOMS: atom_id res chain seq x y z
N MET A 1 17.60 -5.72 22.42
CA MET A 1 16.52 -6.65 22.05
C MET A 1 16.26 -6.46 20.56
N LYS A 2 16.85 -7.30 19.69
CA LYS A 2 16.68 -7.22 18.24
C LYS A 2 15.23 -7.61 17.92
N ILE A 3 14.43 -6.63 17.55
CA ILE A 3 13.04 -6.86 17.14
C ILE A 3 13.09 -7.51 15.76
N CYS A 4 12.54 -8.71 15.70
CA CYS A 4 12.52 -9.64 14.60
C CYS A 4 11.64 -9.11 13.44
N THR A 5 12.14 -8.12 12.68
CA THR A 5 11.51 -7.67 11.44
C THR A 5 11.89 -8.57 10.24
N ASP A 6 12.96 -9.35 10.39
CA ASP A 6 13.38 -10.34 9.38
C ASP A 6 12.49 -11.59 9.36
N SER A 7 11.63 -11.78 10.39
CA SER A 7 10.93 -13.04 10.55
C SER A 7 9.75 -13.24 9.61
N LEU A 8 9.06 -12.18 9.17
CA LEU A 8 7.93 -12.34 8.24
C LEU A 8 8.42 -12.61 6.81
N PHE A 9 9.43 -11.89 6.37
CA PHE A 9 9.96 -12.03 5.00
C PHE A 9 10.76 -13.33 4.83
N SER A 10 11.64 -13.65 5.80
CA SER A 10 12.47 -14.87 5.76
C SER A 10 11.68 -16.15 6.05
N ARG A 11 10.62 -16.08 6.87
CA ARG A 11 9.80 -17.25 7.22
C ARG A 11 8.83 -17.63 6.13
N VAL A 12 8.28 -16.65 5.37
CA VAL A 12 7.46 -16.92 4.19
C VAL A 12 8.28 -17.65 3.13
N LEU A 13 9.55 -17.30 2.93
CA LEU A 13 10.43 -17.97 1.96
C LEU A 13 10.79 -19.42 2.34
N ALA A 14 10.82 -19.77 3.62
CA ALA A 14 11.26 -21.10 4.08
C ALA A 14 10.19 -22.20 3.99
N SER A 15 8.90 -21.87 3.87
CA SER A 15 7.80 -22.83 3.92
C SER A 15 7.25 -23.27 2.56
N TYR A 16 7.63 -22.63 1.46
CA TYR A 16 7.09 -22.97 0.14
C TYR A 16 7.85 -24.09 -0.56
N ARG A 17 7.34 -25.31 -0.49
CA ARG A 17 7.66 -26.38 -1.45
C ARG A 17 6.87 -26.14 -2.74
N TYR A 18 7.58 -25.77 -3.79
CA TYR A 18 7.14 -25.29 -5.10
C TYR A 18 6.30 -26.28 -5.94
N ASN A 19 5.98 -27.49 -5.47
CA ASN A 19 5.58 -28.62 -6.34
C ASN A 19 4.09 -28.96 -6.37
N GLU A 20 3.17 -28.15 -5.81
CA GLU A 20 1.73 -28.52 -5.82
C GLU A 20 0.75 -27.50 -6.42
N ILE A 21 1.23 -26.40 -6.98
CA ILE A 21 0.35 -25.30 -7.45
C ILE A 21 -0.26 -25.54 -8.85
N ALA A 22 0.10 -26.61 -9.54
CA ALA A 22 -0.25 -26.84 -10.93
C ALA A 22 -1.53 -27.65 -11.15
N ARG A 23 -2.66 -27.29 -10.54
CA ARG A 23 -4.00 -27.67 -11.02
C ARG A 23 -5.02 -26.63 -10.57
N VAL A 24 -5.14 -25.55 -11.35
CA VAL A 24 -6.26 -24.60 -11.23
C VAL A 24 -7.51 -25.24 -11.82
N SER A 25 -8.60 -25.19 -11.06
CA SER A 25 -9.93 -25.68 -11.45
C SER A 25 -10.47 -25.00 -12.72
N GLU A 26 -11.36 -25.68 -13.44
CA GLU A 26 -11.98 -25.36 -14.73
C GLU A 26 -12.79 -24.05 -14.86
N GLU A 27 -12.69 -23.08 -13.95
CA GLU A 27 -13.31 -21.77 -14.12
C GLU A 27 -12.40 -20.84 -14.92
N LYS A 28 -12.86 -20.50 -16.13
CA LYS A 28 -12.16 -19.82 -17.23
C LYS A 28 -11.53 -18.44 -16.94
N THR A 29 -11.70 -17.84 -15.76
CA THR A 29 -11.17 -16.50 -15.46
C THR A 29 -10.16 -16.54 -14.32
N PRO A 30 -8.93 -16.03 -14.54
CA PRO A 30 -7.93 -15.95 -13.48
C PRO A 30 -8.43 -15.15 -12.28
N PRO A 31 -8.00 -15.50 -11.05
CA PRO A 31 -8.25 -14.67 -9.87
C PRO A 31 -7.66 -13.28 -10.05
N ILE A 32 -8.33 -12.30 -9.48
CA ILE A 32 -7.86 -10.91 -9.45
C ILE A 32 -7.08 -10.68 -8.16
N VAL A 33 -5.86 -10.21 -8.28
CA VAL A 33 -5.00 -9.81 -7.17
C VAL A 33 -4.89 -8.29 -7.14
N PHE A 34 -5.31 -7.68 -6.04
CA PHE A 34 -5.17 -6.25 -5.83
C PHE A 34 -4.10 -5.96 -4.78
N MET A 35 -2.94 -5.48 -5.22
CA MET A 35 -1.91 -4.98 -4.32
C MET A 35 -2.38 -3.67 -3.69
N HIS A 36 -2.81 -3.74 -2.43
CA HIS A 36 -3.36 -2.61 -1.71
C HIS A 36 -2.27 -1.80 -1.03
N ILE A 37 -1.69 -0.83 -1.72
CA ILE A 37 -0.79 0.15 -1.10
C ILE A 37 -1.62 1.00 -0.12
N PRO A 38 -1.20 1.14 1.16
CA PRO A 38 -1.95 1.95 2.12
C PRO A 38 -2.14 3.39 1.65
N LYS A 39 -3.31 3.98 1.84
CA LYS A 39 -3.64 5.40 1.53
C LYS A 39 -3.74 5.78 0.06
N THR A 40 -3.82 4.82 -0.85
CA THR A 40 -4.06 5.01 -2.28
C THR A 40 -5.50 4.68 -2.71
N ALA A 41 -6.49 4.91 -1.87
CA ALA A 41 -7.92 4.62 -2.08
C ALA A 41 -8.28 3.11 -2.15
N GLY A 42 -7.38 2.19 -1.80
CA GLY A 42 -7.62 0.76 -1.88
C GLY A 42 -8.82 0.27 -1.04
N THR A 43 -9.12 0.88 0.11
CA THR A 43 -10.34 0.56 0.88
C THR A 43 -11.61 0.81 0.06
N SER A 44 -11.65 1.91 -0.69
CA SER A 44 -12.78 2.22 -1.59
C SER A 44 -12.84 1.25 -2.75
N PHE A 45 -11.67 0.90 -3.30
CA PHE A 45 -11.59 -0.07 -4.38
C PHE A 45 -11.96 -1.48 -3.93
N ASN A 46 -11.49 -1.95 -2.78
CA ASN A 46 -11.88 -3.24 -2.22
C ASN A 46 -13.41 -3.34 -2.03
N ALA A 47 -14.04 -2.28 -1.50
CA ALA A 47 -15.50 -2.25 -1.34
C ALA A 47 -16.21 -2.26 -2.70
N TYR A 48 -15.66 -1.59 -3.71
CA TYR A 48 -16.17 -1.60 -5.08
C TYR A 48 -16.01 -2.96 -5.75
N ALA A 49 -14.81 -3.53 -5.73
CA ALA A 49 -14.52 -4.78 -6.42
C ALA A 49 -15.32 -5.96 -5.85
N ARG A 50 -15.42 -6.02 -4.52
CA ARG A 50 -16.13 -7.13 -3.84
C ARG A 50 -17.59 -7.29 -4.23
N GLN A 51 -18.28 -6.24 -4.69
CA GLN A 51 -19.68 -6.33 -5.11
C GLN A 51 -19.91 -7.21 -6.35
N PHE A 52 -18.85 -7.45 -7.13
CA PHE A 52 -18.94 -8.26 -8.36
C PHE A 52 -18.74 -9.74 -8.12
N PHE A 53 -18.40 -10.16 -6.92
CA PHE A 53 -18.11 -11.56 -6.60
C PHE A 53 -19.10 -12.12 -5.58
N PRO A 54 -19.49 -13.39 -5.69
CA PRO A 54 -20.36 -14.04 -4.72
C PRO A 54 -19.80 -13.96 -3.29
N ALA A 55 -20.68 -14.09 -2.30
CA ALA A 55 -20.28 -14.17 -0.91
C ALA A 55 -19.24 -15.30 -0.70
N GLY A 56 -18.17 -15.03 0.02
CA GLY A 56 -17.08 -15.98 0.25
C GLY A 56 -16.09 -16.16 -0.91
N LYS A 57 -16.26 -15.43 -2.04
CA LYS A 57 -15.30 -15.46 -3.16
C LYS A 57 -14.36 -14.25 -3.21
N SER A 58 -14.41 -13.41 -2.19
CA SER A 58 -13.53 -12.25 -2.05
C SER A 58 -12.86 -12.23 -0.68
N ILE A 59 -11.55 -12.06 -0.65
CA ILE A 59 -10.76 -11.94 0.57
C ILE A 59 -9.92 -10.66 0.52
N THR A 60 -9.86 -9.94 1.64
CA THR A 60 -9.03 -8.75 1.82
C THR A 60 -8.20 -8.90 3.08
N HIS A 61 -7.13 -8.12 3.21
CA HIS A 61 -6.21 -8.21 4.35
C HIS A 61 -5.57 -9.60 4.48
N ILE A 62 -5.09 -10.15 3.35
CA ILE A 62 -4.44 -11.47 3.36
C ILE A 62 -3.16 -11.50 4.20
N GLU A 63 -2.59 -10.35 4.53
CA GLU A 63 -1.50 -10.19 5.49
C GLU A 63 -1.88 -10.59 6.94
N GLU A 64 -3.17 -10.69 7.24
CA GLU A 64 -3.68 -11.12 8.56
C GLU A 64 -3.94 -12.64 8.63
N ILE A 65 -3.82 -13.35 7.50
CA ILE A 65 -4.03 -14.80 7.44
C ILE A 65 -2.83 -15.51 8.08
N PRO A 66 -3.06 -16.51 8.94
CA PRO A 66 -1.97 -17.29 9.53
C PRO A 66 -1.05 -17.92 8.49
N GLU A 67 0.23 -17.97 8.80
CA GLU A 67 1.26 -18.59 7.95
C GLU A 67 0.88 -20.03 7.58
N GLY A 68 1.07 -20.41 6.32
CA GLY A 68 0.76 -21.75 5.81
C GLY A 68 -0.70 -21.95 5.37
N GLN A 69 -1.60 -21.02 5.65
CA GLN A 69 -2.98 -21.07 5.16
C GLN A 69 -3.09 -20.39 3.79
N THR A 70 -2.82 -21.13 2.71
CA THR A 70 -2.82 -20.59 1.34
C THR A 70 -4.02 -21.02 0.49
N ASP A 71 -4.95 -21.78 1.04
CA ASP A 71 -6.13 -22.31 0.32
C ASP A 71 -7.02 -21.21 -0.26
N PHE A 72 -6.92 -19.97 0.28
CA PHE A 72 -7.67 -18.82 -0.23
C PHE A 72 -7.34 -18.51 -1.71
N ILE A 73 -6.12 -18.82 -2.18
CA ILE A 73 -5.70 -18.58 -3.56
C ILE A 73 -6.55 -19.40 -4.53
N ARG A 74 -6.92 -20.63 -4.15
CA ARG A 74 -7.72 -21.55 -4.96
C ARG A 74 -9.22 -21.31 -4.85
N THR A 75 -9.66 -20.69 -3.78
CA THR A 75 -11.10 -20.59 -3.43
C THR A 75 -11.69 -19.22 -3.72
N HIS A 76 -10.86 -18.17 -3.82
CA HIS A 76 -11.30 -16.80 -4.00
C HIS A 76 -11.02 -16.29 -5.41
N LYS A 77 -11.93 -15.45 -5.90
CA LYS A 77 -11.81 -14.78 -7.21
C LYS A 77 -11.26 -13.36 -7.10
N TYR A 78 -11.35 -12.76 -5.94
CA TYR A 78 -10.77 -11.45 -5.62
C TYR A 78 -9.95 -11.55 -4.34
N ILE A 79 -8.67 -11.21 -4.44
CA ILE A 79 -7.67 -11.33 -3.39
C ILE A 79 -7.00 -9.97 -3.22
N ALA A 80 -6.98 -9.42 -2.00
CA ALA A 80 -6.32 -8.14 -1.75
C ALA A 80 -5.59 -8.13 -0.40
N GLY A 81 -4.46 -7.40 -0.33
CA GLY A 81 -3.70 -7.25 0.91
C GLY A 81 -2.66 -6.16 0.84
N HIS A 82 -2.14 -5.79 2.01
CA HIS A 82 -1.07 -4.82 2.20
C HIS A 82 0.32 -5.49 2.09
N LEU A 83 0.51 -6.33 1.10
CA LEU A 83 1.76 -7.03 0.85
C LEU A 83 2.50 -6.44 -0.34
N PRO A 84 3.83 -6.30 -0.30
CA PRO A 84 4.63 -5.90 -1.45
C PRO A 84 4.60 -6.96 -2.56
N LEU A 85 4.90 -6.54 -3.79
CA LEU A 85 4.80 -7.37 -4.99
C LEU A 85 5.56 -8.69 -4.86
N GLY A 86 6.79 -8.66 -4.34
CA GLY A 86 7.57 -9.89 -4.18
C GLY A 86 6.91 -10.94 -3.30
N THR A 87 6.18 -10.52 -2.25
CA THR A 87 5.39 -11.46 -1.44
C THR A 87 4.12 -11.91 -2.16
N LEU A 88 3.44 -10.99 -2.84
CA LEU A 88 2.22 -11.33 -3.58
C LEU A 88 2.48 -12.31 -4.72
N THR A 89 3.57 -12.14 -5.46
CA THR A 89 3.92 -13.03 -6.60
C THR A 89 4.33 -14.43 -6.15
N LEU A 90 4.87 -14.57 -4.94
CA LEU A 90 5.11 -15.88 -4.33
C LEU A 90 3.81 -16.59 -3.94
N LEU A 91 2.82 -15.84 -3.46
CA LEU A 91 1.51 -16.39 -3.06
C LEU A 91 0.58 -16.62 -4.25
N CYS A 92 0.58 -15.71 -5.20
CA CYS A 92 -0.30 -15.67 -6.36
C CYS A 92 0.56 -15.46 -7.62
N PRO A 93 1.09 -16.52 -8.24
CA PRO A 93 1.97 -16.38 -9.40
C PRO A 93 1.31 -15.58 -10.54
N PRO A 94 2.02 -14.59 -11.13
CA PRO A 94 1.46 -13.68 -12.14
C PRO A 94 0.90 -14.37 -13.39
N GLU A 95 1.45 -15.51 -13.77
CA GLU A 95 0.98 -16.32 -14.88
C GLU A 95 -0.43 -16.90 -14.66
N ASN A 96 -0.91 -16.91 -13.42
CA ASN A 96 -2.19 -17.46 -13.03
C ASN A 96 -3.19 -16.43 -12.50
N CYS A 97 -2.79 -15.14 -12.43
CA CYS A 97 -3.59 -14.10 -11.79
C CYS A 97 -3.56 -12.80 -12.59
N ASN A 98 -4.62 -12.01 -12.48
CA ASN A 98 -4.67 -10.65 -13.00
C ASN A 98 -4.33 -9.65 -11.88
N TYR A 99 -3.27 -8.87 -12.06
CA TYR A 99 -2.74 -7.95 -11.06
C TYR A 99 -3.22 -6.52 -11.28
N TYR A 100 -3.67 -5.89 -10.20
CA TYR A 100 -4.13 -4.50 -10.17
C TYR A 100 -3.56 -3.75 -8.96
N THR A 101 -3.32 -2.46 -9.12
CA THR A 101 -2.97 -1.57 -8.00
C THR A 101 -3.34 -0.12 -8.30
N LEU A 102 -3.32 0.71 -7.26
CA LEU A 102 -3.55 2.14 -7.33
C LEU A 102 -2.37 2.89 -6.70
N LEU A 103 -1.86 3.87 -7.43
CA LEU A 103 -0.93 4.87 -6.93
C LEU A 103 -1.67 6.16 -6.56
N ARG A 104 -0.97 7.03 -5.89
CA ARG A 104 -1.41 8.38 -5.56
C ARG A 104 -0.27 9.36 -5.75
N ASP A 105 -0.58 10.65 -6.06
CA ASP A 105 0.40 11.72 -5.98
C ASP A 105 1.27 11.56 -4.72
N PRO A 106 2.60 11.43 -4.82
CA PRO A 106 3.45 10.99 -3.71
C PRO A 106 3.42 11.93 -2.50
N VAL A 107 3.35 13.25 -2.73
CA VAL A 107 3.26 14.21 -1.62
C VAL A 107 1.91 14.11 -0.91
N LYS A 108 0.81 13.95 -1.66
CA LYS A 108 -0.52 13.73 -1.08
C LYS A 108 -0.62 12.35 -0.42
N HIS A 109 0.10 11.36 -0.94
CA HIS A 109 0.21 10.04 -0.34
C HIS A 109 0.88 10.11 1.04
N LEU A 110 2.10 10.63 1.11
CA LEU A 110 2.85 10.79 2.36
C LEU A 110 2.08 11.64 3.37
N HIS A 111 1.45 12.75 2.94
CA HIS A 111 0.56 13.54 3.80
C HIS A 111 -0.58 12.71 4.39
N SER A 112 -1.23 11.89 3.58
CA SER A 112 -2.32 11.02 4.04
C SER A 112 -1.83 9.94 5.00
N HIS A 113 -0.63 9.42 4.77
CA HIS A 113 0.00 8.40 5.60
C HIS A 113 0.39 8.96 6.98
N LEU A 114 1.07 10.11 7.02
CA LEU A 114 1.39 10.83 8.27
C LEU A 114 0.13 11.12 9.09
N ASN A 115 -0.93 11.63 8.46
CA ASN A 115 -2.18 11.91 9.17
C ASN A 115 -2.87 10.63 9.69
N TRP A 116 -2.71 9.49 9.01
CA TRP A 116 -3.21 8.21 9.49
C TRP A 116 -2.44 7.73 10.71
N VAL A 117 -1.10 7.78 10.70
CA VAL A 117 -0.27 7.43 11.85
C VAL A 117 -0.65 8.29 13.06
N ARG A 118 -0.75 9.61 12.88
CA ARG A 118 -1.22 10.52 13.94
C ARG A 118 -2.61 10.14 14.45
N ALA A 119 -3.49 9.70 13.56
CA ALA A 119 -4.82 9.27 13.94
C ALA A 119 -4.80 8.03 14.84
N VAL A 120 -3.88 7.10 14.62
CA VAL A 120 -3.69 5.93 15.51
C VAL A 120 -3.37 6.37 16.92
N GLY A 121 -2.43 7.31 17.12
CA GLY A 121 -1.99 7.78 18.43
C GLY A 121 -2.88 8.83 19.09
N ALA A 122 -3.98 9.26 18.47
CA ALA A 122 -4.80 10.36 18.99
C ALA A 122 -5.62 10.01 20.23
N ASP A 123 -5.98 8.74 20.39
CA ASP A 123 -6.66 8.22 21.58
C ASP A 123 -6.13 6.80 21.91
N PRO A 124 -5.18 6.72 22.86
CA PRO A 124 -4.61 5.43 23.29
C PRO A 124 -5.61 4.46 23.94
N LYS A 125 -6.79 4.92 24.32
CA LYS A 125 -7.83 4.06 24.89
C LYS A 125 -8.73 3.44 23.81
N SER A 126 -8.71 3.99 22.59
CA SER A 126 -9.59 3.55 21.51
C SER A 126 -9.28 2.12 21.02
N VAL A 127 -10.32 1.45 20.53
CA VAL A 127 -10.15 0.16 19.82
C VAL A 127 -9.25 0.32 18.60
N PHE A 128 -9.34 1.47 17.93
CA PHE A 128 -8.51 1.78 16.78
C PHE A 128 -7.01 1.78 17.11
N TYR A 129 -6.61 2.36 18.25
CA TYR A 129 -5.24 2.30 18.74
C TYR A 129 -4.82 0.86 19.10
N LYS A 130 -5.64 0.16 19.89
CA LYS A 130 -5.29 -1.15 20.46
C LYS A 130 -5.08 -2.24 19.41
N ARG A 131 -5.77 -2.18 18.27
CA ARG A 131 -5.63 -3.17 17.18
C ARG A 131 -4.33 -3.05 16.37
N HIS A 132 -3.59 -1.94 16.52
CA HIS A 132 -2.32 -1.77 15.81
C HIS A 132 -1.15 -2.42 16.59
N PRO A 133 -0.11 -2.90 15.90
CA PRO A 133 1.10 -3.43 16.52
C PRO A 133 1.76 -2.41 17.46
N PRO A 134 2.46 -2.86 18.53
CA PRO A 134 3.13 -1.98 19.50
C PRO A 134 4.03 -0.92 18.82
N VAL A 135 4.84 -1.32 17.84
CA VAL A 135 5.76 -0.43 17.11
C VAL A 135 5.01 0.73 16.40
N ILE A 136 3.86 0.47 15.83
CA ILE A 136 3.02 1.50 15.20
C ILE A 136 2.39 2.41 16.25
N ARG A 137 2.00 1.87 17.39
CA ARG A 137 1.42 2.65 18.50
C ARG A 137 2.45 3.60 19.11
N GLU A 138 3.67 3.14 19.32
CA GLU A 138 4.80 3.94 19.84
C GLU A 138 5.17 5.05 18.86
N LEU A 139 5.32 4.72 17.57
CA LEU A 139 5.54 5.68 16.50
C LEU A 139 4.43 6.75 16.47
N ALA A 140 3.17 6.34 16.58
CA ALA A 140 2.04 7.26 16.54
C ALA A 140 2.01 8.24 17.72
N ILE A 141 2.35 7.78 18.93
CA ILE A 141 2.46 8.63 20.12
C ILE A 141 3.62 9.61 19.94
N ARG A 142 4.80 9.13 19.52
CA ARG A 142 5.97 9.97 19.30
C ARG A 142 5.69 11.03 18.23
N LEU A 143 5.16 10.63 17.08
CA LEU A 143 4.84 11.54 15.99
C LEU A 143 3.84 12.62 16.42
N ASN A 144 2.82 12.29 17.21
CA ASN A 144 1.90 13.29 17.75
C ASN A 144 2.62 14.26 18.69
N ARG A 145 3.45 13.76 19.61
CA ARG A 145 4.23 14.60 20.52
C ARG A 145 5.13 15.57 19.76
N ASP A 146 5.83 15.08 18.74
CA ASP A 146 6.83 15.85 18.01
C ASP A 146 6.18 16.85 17.03
N LEU A 147 5.05 16.49 16.41
CA LEU A 147 4.31 17.38 15.50
C LEU A 147 3.28 18.29 16.18
N ASP A 148 2.85 18.00 17.40
CA ASP A 148 1.90 18.84 18.16
C ASP A 148 2.59 19.89 19.07
N ARG A 149 3.92 19.95 19.06
CA ARG A 149 4.65 21.00 19.79
C ARG A 149 4.23 22.38 19.26
N LYS A 150 3.34 23.02 20.01
CA LYS A 150 2.69 24.31 19.68
C LYS A 150 3.65 25.49 19.54
N ALA A 151 4.93 25.33 19.80
CA ALA A 151 5.93 26.39 19.89
C ALA A 151 6.80 26.57 18.63
N GLY A 152 6.63 25.76 17.58
CA GLY A 152 7.48 25.81 16.38
C GLY A 152 6.70 25.98 15.08
N ASN A 153 7.40 26.51 14.09
CA ASN A 153 6.93 26.51 12.70
C ASN A 153 6.81 25.05 12.23
N ILE A 154 5.70 24.68 11.60
CA ILE A 154 5.47 23.33 11.07
C ILE A 154 6.58 22.89 10.10
N LYS A 155 7.20 23.82 9.39
CA LYS A 155 8.33 23.54 8.47
C LYS A 155 9.54 23.01 9.23
N ASP A 156 9.94 23.68 10.31
CA ASP A 156 11.10 23.27 11.13
C ASP A 156 10.86 21.90 11.76
N THR A 157 9.62 21.65 12.19
CA THR A 157 9.21 20.36 12.75
C THR A 157 9.27 19.23 11.71
N LEU A 158 8.78 19.48 10.49
CA LEU A 158 8.84 18.51 9.40
C LEU A 158 10.28 18.28 8.92
N TYR A 159 11.08 19.34 8.84
CA TYR A 159 12.50 19.24 8.52
C TYR A 159 13.24 18.34 9.53
N ALA A 160 13.08 18.62 10.83
CA ALA A 160 13.65 17.80 11.88
C ALA A 160 13.14 16.34 11.82
N PHE A 161 11.87 16.13 11.54
CA PHE A 161 11.30 14.79 11.35
C PHE A 161 12.02 14.02 10.22
N VAL A 162 12.19 14.64 9.06
CA VAL A 162 12.86 13.99 7.90
C VAL A 162 14.32 13.65 8.22
N GLN A 163 15.03 14.53 8.93
CA GLN A 163 16.45 14.34 9.28
C GLN A 163 16.69 13.25 10.33
N HIS A 164 15.72 13.00 11.22
CA HIS A 164 15.88 12.11 12.37
C HIS A 164 15.11 10.80 12.26
N LEU A 165 14.66 10.43 11.04
CA LEU A 165 14.06 9.12 10.81
C LEU A 165 15.06 7.99 11.07
N ASP A 166 14.73 7.07 11.96
CA ASP A 166 15.50 5.84 12.20
C ASP A 166 15.17 4.74 11.17
N GLY A 167 15.81 3.57 11.34
CA GLY A 167 15.68 2.46 10.39
C GLY A 167 14.23 2.06 10.11
N PHE A 168 13.43 1.77 11.15
CA PHE A 168 12.03 1.38 11.00
C PHE A 168 11.17 2.51 10.44
N GLU A 169 11.37 3.74 10.92
CA GLU A 169 10.60 4.89 10.48
C GLU A 169 10.89 5.27 9.05
N ARG A 170 12.17 5.15 8.66
CA ARG A 170 12.57 5.35 7.26
C ARG A 170 11.84 4.37 6.36
N ASP A 171 11.84 3.09 6.70
CA ASP A 171 11.08 2.08 5.96
C ASP A 171 9.59 2.39 5.88
N PHE A 172 9.06 3.07 6.88
CA PHE A 172 7.64 3.35 7.02
C PHE A 172 7.19 4.62 6.30
N PHE A 173 8.12 5.55 6.02
CA PHE A 173 7.81 6.84 5.41
C PHE A 173 8.58 7.13 4.10
N ASP A 174 9.69 6.45 3.84
CA ASP A 174 10.54 6.68 2.69
C ASP A 174 10.04 5.93 1.46
N ASN A 175 9.66 6.66 0.42
CA ASN A 175 9.30 6.13 -0.90
C ASN A 175 8.40 4.89 -0.84
N ILE A 176 7.29 5.02 -0.10
CA ILE A 176 6.41 3.91 0.29
C ILE A 176 5.87 3.18 -0.93
N GLN A 177 5.45 3.90 -1.97
CA GLN A 177 4.86 3.29 -3.15
C GLN A 177 5.91 2.48 -3.91
N THR A 178 7.11 3.01 -4.08
CA THR A 178 8.24 2.30 -4.71
C THR A 178 8.55 0.99 -3.99
N ARG A 179 8.59 1.01 -2.66
CA ARG A 179 8.83 -0.20 -1.84
C ARG A 179 7.82 -1.32 -2.10
N TYR A 180 6.57 -0.98 -2.41
CA TYR A 180 5.56 -1.99 -2.72
C TYR A 180 5.82 -2.73 -4.05
N PHE A 181 6.54 -2.13 -4.98
CA PHE A 181 6.89 -2.75 -6.26
C PHE A 181 8.16 -3.58 -6.22
N LEU A 182 8.84 -3.69 -5.08
CA LEU A 182 10.08 -4.44 -4.96
C LEU A 182 9.86 -5.89 -4.51
N ASN A 183 10.78 -6.75 -4.96
CA ASN A 183 10.83 -8.15 -4.56
C ASN A 183 11.72 -8.38 -3.31
N TYR A 184 12.23 -7.31 -2.74
CA TYR A 184 13.07 -7.29 -1.54
C TYR A 184 12.78 -6.02 -0.73
N ARG A 185 13.34 -5.94 0.48
CA ARG A 185 13.19 -4.79 1.36
C ARG A 185 14.49 -3.99 1.41
N PRO A 186 14.59 -2.83 0.73
CA PRO A 186 15.77 -1.98 0.81
C PRO A 186 15.84 -1.29 2.18
N GLY A 187 17.05 -0.99 2.67
CA GLY A 187 17.23 -0.10 3.82
C GLY A 187 16.78 1.33 3.49
N MET A 188 17.42 1.96 2.51
CA MET A 188 16.98 3.20 1.85
C MET A 188 16.63 2.90 0.40
N VAL A 189 15.59 3.54 -0.12
CA VAL A 189 15.28 3.44 -1.55
C VAL A 189 16.30 4.24 -2.36
N THR A 190 16.81 3.65 -3.43
CA THR A 190 17.83 4.18 -4.33
C THR A 190 17.32 4.33 -5.76
N SER A 191 18.16 4.86 -6.65
CA SER A 191 17.87 4.91 -8.08
C SER A 191 17.74 3.52 -8.73
N GLU A 192 18.51 2.54 -8.23
CA GLU A 192 18.37 1.15 -8.65
C GLU A 192 17.03 0.56 -8.27
N ASP A 193 16.57 0.85 -7.05
CA ASP A 193 15.27 0.36 -6.57
C ASP A 193 14.12 0.90 -7.40
N VAL A 194 14.13 2.20 -7.76
CA VAL A 194 13.07 2.75 -8.62
C VAL A 194 13.12 2.20 -10.03
N ARG A 195 14.31 1.89 -10.55
CA ARG A 195 14.45 1.19 -11.85
C ARG A 195 13.82 -0.20 -11.76
N ALA A 196 14.16 -0.98 -10.73
CA ALA A 196 13.56 -2.29 -10.51
C ALA A 196 12.03 -2.20 -10.32
N ALA A 197 11.54 -1.19 -9.60
CA ALA A 197 10.11 -0.96 -9.43
C ALA A 197 9.38 -0.65 -10.76
N LYS A 198 10.02 0.11 -11.65
CA LYS A 198 9.51 0.39 -13.01
C LYS A 198 9.47 -0.89 -13.86
N GLU A 199 10.50 -1.72 -13.81
CA GLU A 199 10.54 -3.03 -14.48
C GLU A 199 9.44 -3.96 -13.94
N ASN A 200 9.33 -4.06 -12.63
CA ASN A 200 8.32 -4.87 -11.95
C ASN A 200 6.88 -4.39 -12.20
N SER A 201 6.69 -3.14 -12.62
CA SER A 201 5.35 -2.63 -12.97
C SER A 201 4.70 -3.39 -14.13
N SER A 202 5.50 -4.05 -14.97
CA SER A 202 5.02 -4.91 -16.08
C SER A 202 4.23 -6.14 -15.63
N VAL A 203 4.32 -6.53 -14.35
CA VAL A 203 3.51 -7.63 -13.78
C VAL A 203 2.02 -7.27 -13.73
N PHE A 204 1.69 -5.99 -13.69
CA PHE A 204 0.31 -5.55 -13.52
C PHE A 204 -0.43 -5.46 -14.85
N ASN A 205 -1.64 -6.04 -14.88
CA ASN A 205 -2.59 -5.81 -15.97
C ASN A 205 -2.98 -4.32 -16.04
N ARG A 206 -3.10 -3.67 -14.85
CA ARG A 206 -3.33 -2.24 -14.79
C ARG A 206 -2.87 -1.62 -13.47
N ILE A 207 -2.19 -0.49 -13.61
CA ILE A 207 -1.85 0.41 -12.50
C ILE A 207 -2.64 1.69 -12.72
N GLY A 208 -3.52 2.04 -11.78
CA GLY A 208 -4.26 3.30 -11.82
C GLY A 208 -3.71 4.34 -10.86
N THR A 209 -4.29 5.53 -10.91
CA THR A 209 -4.01 6.59 -9.93
C THR A 209 -5.29 7.04 -9.22
N THR A 210 -5.15 7.54 -7.99
CA THR A 210 -6.31 8.05 -7.25
C THR A 210 -6.96 9.25 -7.95
N GLU A 211 -6.21 9.96 -8.76
CA GLU A 211 -6.63 11.11 -9.54
C GLU A 211 -7.55 10.69 -10.70
N LEU A 212 -7.31 9.51 -11.27
CA LEU A 212 -8.08 8.91 -12.36
C LEU A 212 -8.88 7.68 -11.89
N TYR A 213 -9.33 7.68 -10.64
CA TYR A 213 -9.98 6.54 -10.01
C TYR A 213 -11.21 6.00 -10.77
N ARG A 214 -12.04 6.90 -11.35
CA ARG A 214 -13.20 6.49 -12.16
C ARG A 214 -12.80 5.77 -13.43
N GLU A 215 -11.76 6.24 -14.08
CA GLU A 215 -11.20 5.62 -15.27
C GLU A 215 -10.64 4.24 -14.94
N PHE A 216 -9.84 4.15 -13.86
CA PHE A 216 -9.33 2.88 -13.37
C PHE A 216 -10.45 1.86 -13.12
N THR A 217 -11.54 2.25 -12.45
CA THR A 217 -12.66 1.33 -12.16
C THR A 217 -13.43 0.92 -13.41
N ARG A 218 -13.57 1.81 -14.40
CA ARG A 218 -14.16 1.45 -15.71
C ARG A 218 -13.30 0.43 -16.46
N ASN A 219 -12.01 0.68 -16.54
CA ASN A 219 -11.07 -0.20 -17.23
C ASN A 219 -10.99 -1.55 -16.53
N PHE A 220 -10.91 -1.56 -15.19
CA PHE A 220 -10.98 -2.80 -14.39
C PHE A 220 -12.22 -3.64 -14.72
N CYS A 221 -13.39 -3.01 -14.78
CA CYS A 221 -14.62 -3.72 -15.14
C CYS A 221 -14.57 -4.27 -16.57
N SER A 222 -14.15 -3.46 -17.53
CA SER A 222 -14.04 -3.86 -18.95
C SER A 222 -13.09 -5.04 -19.13
N GLU A 223 -11.91 -5.00 -18.52
CA GLU A 223 -10.88 -6.04 -18.63
C GLU A 223 -11.29 -7.38 -17.99
N ASN A 224 -12.18 -7.33 -17.02
CA ASN A 224 -12.65 -8.53 -16.31
C ASN A 224 -14.07 -8.95 -16.71
N GLY A 225 -14.66 -8.36 -17.76
CA GLY A 225 -16.02 -8.69 -18.19
C GLY A 225 -17.11 -8.35 -17.19
N LEU A 226 -16.88 -7.34 -16.32
CA LEU A 226 -17.79 -6.91 -15.27
C LEU A 226 -18.62 -5.70 -15.71
N ASN A 227 -19.87 -5.63 -15.29
CA ASN A 227 -20.71 -4.47 -15.56
C ASN A 227 -20.30 -3.30 -14.67
N TYR A 228 -19.83 -2.19 -15.29
CA TYR A 228 -19.45 -0.99 -14.55
C TYR A 228 -20.63 -0.39 -13.78
N VAL A 229 -20.42 -0.12 -12.51
CA VAL A 229 -21.37 0.58 -11.63
C VAL A 229 -20.71 1.85 -11.12
N GLU A 230 -21.34 3.00 -11.30
CA GLU A 230 -20.80 4.26 -10.82
C GLU A 230 -20.82 4.34 -9.29
N GLN A 231 -19.67 4.63 -8.68
CA GLN A 231 -19.60 4.83 -7.24
C GLN A 231 -20.16 6.21 -6.85
N ALA A 232 -21.14 6.22 -5.98
CA ALA A 232 -21.80 7.45 -5.56
C ALA A 232 -20.88 8.38 -4.73
N LYS A 233 -19.98 7.85 -3.91
CA LYS A 233 -19.06 8.65 -3.07
C LYS A 233 -17.79 7.86 -2.69
N PRO A 234 -16.62 8.53 -2.63
CA PRO A 234 -15.41 7.89 -2.07
C PRO A 234 -15.60 7.64 -0.57
N LEU A 235 -15.23 6.43 -0.14
CA LEU A 235 -15.18 6.04 1.27
C LEU A 235 -13.99 6.74 1.96
N ASN A 236 -14.08 6.96 3.27
CA ASN A 236 -12.95 7.39 4.13
C ASN A 236 -12.33 8.77 3.82
N ARG A 237 -13.11 9.82 3.69
CA ARG A 237 -12.58 11.19 3.83
C ARG A 237 -12.26 11.47 5.28
N SER A 238 -10.99 11.73 5.59
CA SER A 238 -10.60 12.17 6.94
C SER A 238 -11.28 13.48 7.30
N LYS A 239 -11.99 13.49 8.43
CA LYS A 239 -12.61 14.69 9.00
C LYS A 239 -11.65 15.51 9.88
N ARG A 240 -10.41 15.02 10.08
CA ARG A 240 -9.42 15.65 10.97
C ARG A 240 -8.76 16.85 10.30
N LYS A 241 -8.34 17.81 11.12
CA LYS A 241 -7.54 18.96 10.69
C LYS A 241 -6.22 18.43 10.06
N LYS A 242 -5.96 18.88 8.85
CA LYS A 242 -4.74 18.51 8.12
C LYS A 242 -3.51 19.08 8.83
N LEU A 243 -2.44 18.30 8.91
CA LEU A 243 -1.18 18.70 9.55
C LEU A 243 -0.56 19.91 8.84
N TYR A 244 -0.58 19.89 7.50
CA TYR A 244 -0.06 20.95 6.63
C TYR A 244 -0.82 20.96 5.30
N ARG A 245 -0.56 21.94 4.46
CA ARG A 245 -1.06 22.00 3.08
C ARG A 245 -0.05 21.27 2.17
N PRO A 246 -0.41 20.12 1.57
CA PRO A 246 0.53 19.35 0.76
C PRO A 246 0.95 20.07 -0.53
N ASP A 247 0.20 21.08 -0.96
CA ASP A 247 0.47 21.83 -2.18
C ASP A 247 1.48 23.01 -1.96
N SER A 248 1.89 23.30 -0.72
CA SER A 248 2.90 24.31 -0.41
C SER A 248 4.28 23.90 -0.97
N SER A 249 4.95 24.81 -1.69
CA SER A 249 6.29 24.59 -2.26
C SER A 249 7.31 24.18 -1.22
N ASP A 250 7.35 24.91 -0.10
CA ASP A 250 8.31 24.67 0.98
C ASP A 250 8.11 23.29 1.63
N ILE A 251 6.83 22.86 1.78
CA ILE A 251 6.53 21.52 2.30
C ILE A 251 6.95 20.42 1.33
N LYS A 252 6.74 20.65 0.03
CA LYS A 252 7.21 19.71 -0.99
C LYS A 252 8.72 19.55 -0.98
N GLU A 253 9.44 20.65 -0.85
CA GLU A 253 10.91 20.65 -0.76
C GLU A 253 11.40 19.87 0.47
N ILE A 254 10.83 20.14 1.65
CA ILE A 254 11.19 19.44 2.90
C ILE A 254 10.93 17.95 2.81
N LEU A 255 9.80 17.54 2.20
CA LEU A 255 9.40 16.14 2.10
C LEU A 255 9.99 15.43 0.87
N PHE A 256 10.62 16.15 -0.05
CA PHE A 256 11.16 15.60 -1.29
C PHE A 256 12.06 14.37 -1.08
N PRO A 257 12.97 14.31 -0.10
CA PRO A 257 13.80 13.13 0.14
C PRO A 257 12.99 11.85 0.38
N LEU A 258 11.79 11.97 0.97
CA LEU A 258 10.93 10.81 1.29
C LEU A 258 9.99 10.40 0.15
N VAL A 259 9.93 11.16 -0.93
CA VAL A 259 9.00 10.93 -2.04
C VAL A 259 9.66 10.98 -3.42
N LYS A 260 10.96 11.23 -3.48
CA LYS A 260 11.71 11.42 -4.73
C LYS A 260 11.49 10.27 -5.71
N TYR A 261 11.69 9.06 -5.26
CA TYR A 261 11.59 7.87 -6.11
C TYR A 261 10.15 7.42 -6.34
N ASP A 262 9.25 7.71 -5.39
CA ASP A 262 7.82 7.58 -5.63
C ASP A 262 7.35 8.52 -6.75
N MET A 263 7.89 9.74 -6.84
CA MET A 263 7.59 10.67 -7.93
C MET A 263 8.07 10.13 -9.28
N GLU A 264 9.28 9.58 -9.34
CA GLU A 264 9.82 8.98 -10.56
C GLU A 264 8.99 7.77 -11.03
N LEU A 265 8.57 6.90 -10.11
CA LEU A 265 7.68 5.78 -10.42
C LEU A 265 6.29 6.28 -10.85
N TYR A 266 5.72 7.23 -10.13
CA TYR A 266 4.40 7.78 -10.41
C TYR A 266 4.33 8.44 -11.80
N GLU A 267 5.34 9.24 -12.17
CA GLU A 267 5.41 9.86 -13.50
C GLU A 267 5.64 8.81 -14.60
N HIS A 268 6.46 7.79 -14.36
CA HIS A 268 6.63 6.67 -15.28
C HIS A 268 5.27 6.00 -15.59
N ILE A 269 4.50 5.67 -14.56
CA ILE A 269 3.18 5.02 -14.73
C ILE A 269 2.18 5.95 -15.44
N ARG A 270 2.20 7.26 -15.16
CA ARG A 270 1.30 8.22 -15.81
C ARG A 270 1.61 8.47 -17.27
N SER A 271 2.87 8.33 -17.65
CA SER A 271 3.32 8.53 -19.04
C SER A 271 3.25 7.25 -19.88
N SER A 272 3.03 6.10 -19.25
CA SER A 272 2.81 4.83 -19.96
C SER A 272 1.39 4.83 -20.56
N PRO A 273 1.23 4.38 -21.81
CA PRO A 273 -0.04 4.41 -22.53
C PRO A 273 -1.09 3.46 -21.93
#